data_412d677e143d36fe62ca2600225982a0
#
_entry.id   412d677e143d36fe62ca2600225982a0
#
_cell.length_a   1.000
_cell.length_b   1.000
_cell.length_c   1.000
_cell.angle_alpha   90.00
_cell.angle_beta   90.00
_cell.angle_gamma   90.00
#
_symmetry.space_group_name_H-M   'P 1'
#
loop_
_entity.id
_entity.type
_entity.pdbx_description
1 polymer ?
#
loop_
_entity_poly.entity_id
_entity_poly.type
_entity_poly.pdbx_seq_one_letter_code
_entity_poly.pdbx_strand_id
1 'polypeptide(L)'
;MHNSLLNAAGGAAIALGCAAAQAEPITVTDVAGREVSVDAPVDRVILGEGRQIYLLGALQPEDPFAHVVGWREDFSQADPDNYAAYAERFPELKETPTFGGFKDGTFDVEQAAALQPDVVLMNLEARAATEDAAYDDKLGQLGIPIVYVDFREEPLAHTIPSMRLMGELLGEEEDAEAFIAFAQEQMARITETLEAADPERPSVFVDRAGGYSEDCCMSFGPSNFGEYVEIAGGTNIADGIIPNTFGSLNPEQIIAADPDHVVVTGGNWEAYVPGGAWVGVGPGADMDAAHAKLQALTERTAMTGIEAVETDNVHAIWHQFYNSPYYFVAVQQLAKWFHPELFADLDPEATIKELHDRFLPVDYTPGYWLSLKDR
;
A
#
# COMPACT_ATOMS: atom_id res chain seq x y z
N MET A 1 -34.03 -66.76 39.49
CA MET A 1 -33.63 -65.54 40.19
C MET A 1 -32.36 -65.03 39.55
N HIS A 2 -32.46 -64.15 38.58
CA HIS A 2 -31.30 -63.49 37.96
C HIS A 2 -31.61 -61.98 37.90
N ASN A 3 -30.93 -61.22 38.73
CA ASN A 3 -30.95 -59.74 38.69
C ASN A 3 -29.99 -59.26 37.65
N SER A 4 -30.49 -58.52 36.65
CA SER A 4 -29.70 -57.75 35.67
C SER A 4 -29.64 -56.33 36.16
N LEU A 5 -28.44 -55.82 36.50
CA LEU A 5 -28.13 -54.43 36.75
C LEU A 5 -27.82 -53.75 35.41
N LEU A 6 -28.64 -52.79 35.03
CA LEU A 6 -28.35 -51.86 33.92
C LEU A 6 -27.48 -50.72 34.47
N ASN A 7 -26.25 -50.60 33.93
CA ASN A 7 -25.42 -49.44 34.12
C ASN A 7 -25.80 -48.39 33.04
N ALA A 8 -26.34 -47.24 33.45
CA ALA A 8 -26.52 -46.06 32.61
C ALA A 8 -25.24 -45.22 32.67
N ALA A 9 -24.46 -45.21 31.62
CA ALA A 9 -23.35 -44.28 31.46
C ALA A 9 -23.88 -42.93 30.89
N GLY A 10 -24.00 -41.93 31.75
CA GLY A 10 -24.30 -40.58 31.33
C GLY A 10 -23.08 -39.92 30.73
N GLY A 11 -23.09 -39.70 29.39
CA GLY A 11 -22.10 -38.90 28.68
C GLY A 11 -22.41 -37.41 28.91
N ALA A 12 -21.55 -36.71 29.63
CA ALA A 12 -21.57 -35.22 29.70
C ALA A 12 -20.97 -34.67 28.40
N ALA A 13 -21.78 -34.08 27.54
CA ALA A 13 -21.33 -33.29 26.39
C ALA A 13 -20.83 -31.94 26.94
N ILE A 14 -19.53 -31.70 26.89
CA ILE A 14 -18.94 -30.37 27.14
C ILE A 14 -19.20 -29.58 25.85
N ALA A 15 -20.15 -28.66 25.86
CA ALA A 15 -20.29 -27.63 24.84
C ALA A 15 -19.18 -26.59 25.08
N LEU A 16 -18.13 -26.61 24.22
CA LEU A 16 -17.24 -25.46 24.10
C LEU A 16 -18.05 -24.35 23.44
N GLY A 17 -18.56 -23.42 24.24
CA GLY A 17 -19.07 -22.15 23.74
C GLY A 17 -17.87 -21.30 23.35
N CYS A 18 -17.72 -20.98 22.05
CA CYS A 18 -16.95 -19.81 21.66
C CYS A 18 -17.63 -18.59 22.28
N ALA A 19 -17.06 -18.03 23.34
CA ALA A 19 -17.45 -16.71 23.80
C ALA A 19 -16.96 -15.72 22.73
N ALA A 20 -17.86 -15.04 22.04
CA ALA A 20 -17.49 -13.87 21.28
C ALA A 20 -16.87 -12.86 22.27
N ALA A 21 -15.69 -12.33 21.93
CA ALA A 21 -15.08 -11.26 22.71
C ALA A 21 -16.07 -10.10 22.72
N GLN A 22 -16.37 -9.56 23.90
CA GLN A 22 -17.16 -8.34 24.01
C GLN A 22 -16.24 -7.15 23.74
N ALA A 23 -16.70 -6.21 22.90
CA ALA A 23 -15.98 -4.97 22.67
C ALA A 23 -15.85 -4.20 24.00
N GLU A 24 -14.65 -3.76 24.31
CA GLU A 24 -14.33 -2.96 25.48
C GLU A 24 -13.60 -1.68 25.04
N PRO A 25 -13.81 -0.54 25.71
CA PRO A 25 -13.12 0.69 25.34
C PRO A 25 -11.62 0.56 25.61
N ILE A 26 -10.84 0.74 24.55
CA ILE A 26 -9.39 0.87 24.58
C ILE A 26 -8.99 2.29 24.17
N THR A 27 -7.79 2.72 24.55
CA THR A 27 -7.21 3.97 24.06
C THR A 27 -5.99 3.65 23.22
N VAL A 28 -6.06 3.99 21.93
CA VAL A 28 -4.95 3.78 21.00
C VAL A 28 -4.30 5.11 20.63
N THR A 29 -3.04 5.08 20.24
CA THR A 29 -2.35 6.25 19.66
C THR A 29 -2.26 6.04 18.15
N ASP A 30 -2.91 6.90 17.36
CA ASP A 30 -2.85 6.83 15.91
C ASP A 30 -1.56 7.45 15.34
N VAL A 31 -1.33 7.28 14.03
CA VAL A 31 -0.11 7.81 13.38
C VAL A 31 -0.06 9.35 13.29
N ALA A 32 -1.18 10.03 13.58
CA ALA A 32 -1.21 11.48 13.77
C ALA A 32 -0.79 11.91 15.18
N GLY A 33 -0.44 10.94 16.05
CA GLY A 33 -0.05 11.17 17.44
C GLY A 33 -1.21 11.50 18.38
N ARG A 34 -2.46 11.16 18.00
CA ARG A 34 -3.65 11.43 18.83
C ARG A 34 -4.01 10.20 19.66
N GLU A 35 -4.43 10.42 20.90
CA GLU A 35 -5.08 9.39 21.71
C GLU A 35 -6.56 9.31 21.32
N VAL A 36 -7.00 8.15 20.86
CA VAL A 36 -8.36 7.89 20.39
C VAL A 36 -8.96 6.74 21.20
N SER A 37 -10.15 6.93 21.77
CA SER A 37 -10.89 5.86 22.45
C SER A 37 -11.79 5.16 21.43
N VAL A 38 -11.67 3.83 21.34
CA VAL A 38 -12.43 2.97 20.44
C VAL A 38 -12.89 1.74 21.23
N ASP A 39 -14.12 1.29 21.01
CA ASP A 39 -14.59 0.00 21.53
C ASP A 39 -14.02 -1.11 20.64
N ALA A 40 -13.06 -1.90 21.13
CA ALA A 40 -12.39 -2.98 20.39
C ALA A 40 -12.68 -4.37 20.99
N PRO A 41 -12.66 -5.45 20.18
CA PRO A 41 -12.42 -5.43 18.74
C PRO A 41 -13.56 -4.77 17.96
N VAL A 42 -13.20 -4.07 16.86
CA VAL A 42 -14.18 -3.38 16.01
C VAL A 42 -14.83 -4.35 15.03
N ASP A 43 -16.14 -4.25 14.89
CA ASP A 43 -16.92 -5.08 13.96
C ASP A 43 -17.35 -4.31 12.69
N ARG A 44 -17.28 -2.97 12.72
CA ARG A 44 -17.86 -2.12 11.68
C ARG A 44 -16.92 -0.96 11.35
N VAL A 45 -16.23 -1.09 10.22
CA VAL A 45 -15.20 -0.14 9.79
C VAL A 45 -15.64 0.58 8.50
N ILE A 46 -15.49 1.89 8.46
CA ILE A 46 -15.53 2.65 7.19
C ILE A 46 -14.10 2.93 6.75
N LEU A 47 -13.76 2.59 5.50
CA LEU A 47 -12.48 2.93 4.90
C LEU A 47 -12.60 4.30 4.20
N GLY A 48 -11.88 5.30 4.70
CA GLY A 48 -11.82 6.64 4.11
C GLY A 48 -11.10 6.69 2.76
N GLU A 49 -10.34 5.65 2.46
CA GLU A 49 -9.79 5.35 1.14
C GLU A 49 -9.93 3.84 0.86
N GLY A 50 -10.47 3.48 -0.30
CA GLY A 50 -10.73 2.07 -0.64
C GLY A 50 -9.47 1.20 -0.68
N ARG A 51 -8.32 1.78 -1.02
CA ARG A 51 -7.03 1.07 -1.01
C ARG A 51 -6.52 0.69 0.39
N GLN A 52 -7.15 1.20 1.47
CA GLN A 52 -6.89 0.67 2.82
C GLN A 52 -7.25 -0.81 2.96
N ILE A 53 -7.96 -1.37 1.98
CA ILE A 53 -8.21 -2.81 1.89
C ILE A 53 -6.92 -3.65 1.81
N TYR A 54 -5.80 -3.09 1.33
CA TYR A 54 -4.51 -3.76 1.35
C TYR A 54 -4.01 -4.05 2.78
N LEU A 55 -4.31 -3.14 3.71
CA LEU A 55 -4.02 -3.31 5.13
C LEU A 55 -4.87 -4.43 5.73
N LEU A 56 -6.20 -4.37 5.50
CA LEU A 56 -7.12 -5.38 6.02
C LEU A 56 -6.83 -6.75 5.39
N GLY A 57 -6.53 -6.78 4.09
CA GLY A 57 -6.16 -8.01 3.39
C GLY A 57 -4.92 -8.68 3.98
N ALA A 58 -3.95 -7.89 4.45
CA ALA A 58 -2.74 -8.41 5.07
C ALA A 58 -2.95 -8.93 6.51
N LEU A 59 -4.02 -8.52 7.18
CA LEU A 59 -4.38 -8.97 8.53
C LEU A 59 -5.45 -10.07 8.52
N GLN A 60 -6.37 -10.04 7.57
CA GLN A 60 -7.50 -10.95 7.46
C GLN A 60 -7.64 -11.49 6.03
N PRO A 61 -6.67 -12.30 5.54
CA PRO A 61 -6.65 -12.74 4.14
C PRO A 61 -7.83 -13.64 3.75
N GLU A 62 -8.47 -14.31 4.70
CA GLU A 62 -9.62 -15.17 4.43
C GLU A 62 -10.89 -14.35 4.12
N ASP A 63 -11.09 -13.21 4.78
CA ASP A 63 -12.22 -12.30 4.54
C ASP A 63 -11.89 -10.85 4.92
N PRO A 64 -11.21 -10.09 4.06
CA PRO A 64 -10.81 -8.70 4.35
C PRO A 64 -11.99 -7.73 4.40
N PHE A 65 -13.19 -8.16 3.97
CA PHE A 65 -14.40 -7.35 3.98
C PHE A 65 -15.32 -7.63 5.16
N ALA A 66 -15.00 -8.62 6.03
CA ALA A 66 -15.84 -9.03 7.17
C ALA A 66 -16.31 -7.84 8.02
N HIS A 67 -15.45 -6.85 8.20
CA HIS A 67 -15.71 -5.67 9.03
C HIS A 67 -16.02 -4.39 8.23
N VAL A 68 -15.92 -4.40 6.89
CA VAL A 68 -16.08 -3.20 6.05
C VAL A 68 -17.55 -2.92 5.79
N VAL A 69 -18.10 -1.89 6.43
CA VAL A 69 -19.50 -1.47 6.24
C VAL A 69 -19.67 -0.35 5.22
N GLY A 70 -18.57 0.24 4.77
CA GLY A 70 -18.55 1.26 3.74
C GLY A 70 -17.14 1.69 3.40
N TRP A 71 -16.91 2.21 2.22
CA TRP A 71 -15.60 2.64 1.76
C TRP A 71 -15.66 3.73 0.67
N ARG A 72 -14.53 4.39 0.41
CA ARG A 72 -14.40 5.25 -0.77
C ARG A 72 -14.19 4.41 -2.02
N GLU A 73 -14.88 4.77 -3.12
CA GLU A 73 -14.85 4.04 -4.41
C GLU A 73 -13.58 4.32 -5.25
N ASP A 74 -12.43 4.52 -4.62
CA ASP A 74 -11.21 4.79 -5.39
C ASP A 74 -10.42 3.53 -5.77
N PHE A 75 -10.65 2.40 -5.11
CA PHE A 75 -9.93 1.16 -5.38
C PHE A 75 -10.18 0.65 -6.81
N SER A 76 -11.43 0.66 -7.27
CA SER A 76 -11.79 0.22 -8.64
C SER A 76 -11.18 1.09 -9.74
N GLN A 77 -10.83 2.34 -9.43
CA GLN A 77 -10.27 3.29 -10.39
C GLN A 77 -8.75 3.36 -10.33
N ALA A 78 -8.18 3.36 -9.11
CA ALA A 78 -6.76 3.52 -8.90
C ALA A 78 -5.96 2.22 -9.11
N ASP A 79 -6.61 1.06 -8.91
CA ASP A 79 -6.03 -0.27 -9.12
C ASP A 79 -7.08 -1.27 -9.57
N PRO A 80 -7.59 -1.12 -10.81
CA PRO A 80 -8.66 -1.96 -11.34
C PRO A 80 -8.29 -3.44 -11.45
N ASP A 81 -7.00 -3.76 -11.59
CA ASP A 81 -6.56 -5.15 -11.75
C ASP A 81 -6.65 -5.90 -10.41
N ASN A 82 -6.17 -5.33 -9.30
CA ASN A 82 -6.41 -5.90 -7.98
C ASN A 82 -7.89 -5.85 -7.59
N TYR A 83 -8.60 -4.75 -7.89
CA TYR A 83 -10.04 -4.70 -7.66
C TYR A 83 -10.77 -5.87 -8.33
N ALA A 84 -10.40 -6.22 -9.57
CA ALA A 84 -11.01 -7.34 -10.28
C ALA A 84 -10.73 -8.68 -9.59
N ALA A 85 -9.48 -8.91 -9.14
CA ALA A 85 -9.11 -10.12 -8.41
C ALA A 85 -9.85 -10.23 -7.06
N TYR A 86 -9.94 -9.13 -6.32
CA TYR A 86 -10.73 -9.08 -5.08
C TYR A 86 -12.21 -9.31 -5.35
N ALA A 87 -12.78 -8.70 -6.40
CA ALA A 87 -14.20 -8.84 -6.76
C ALA A 87 -14.58 -10.24 -7.27
N GLU A 88 -13.62 -11.00 -7.77
CA GLU A 88 -13.81 -12.41 -8.12
C GLU A 88 -13.87 -13.29 -6.87
N ARG A 89 -12.97 -13.07 -5.91
CA ARG A 89 -12.92 -13.85 -4.66
C ARG A 89 -14.00 -13.44 -3.64
N PHE A 90 -14.28 -12.13 -3.55
CA PHE A 90 -15.21 -11.51 -2.60
C PHE A 90 -16.26 -10.69 -3.35
N PRO A 91 -17.25 -11.31 -3.99
CA PRO A 91 -18.24 -10.60 -4.81
C PRO A 91 -19.11 -9.60 -4.03
N GLU A 92 -19.22 -9.76 -2.70
CA GLU A 92 -19.92 -8.87 -1.78
C GLU A 92 -19.33 -7.45 -1.74
N LEU A 93 -18.05 -7.27 -2.09
CA LEU A 93 -17.45 -5.93 -2.16
C LEU A 93 -18.21 -4.97 -3.09
N LYS A 94 -18.90 -5.50 -4.11
CA LYS A 94 -19.71 -4.71 -5.07
C LYS A 94 -20.99 -4.15 -4.46
N GLU A 95 -21.44 -4.75 -3.36
CA GLU A 95 -22.64 -4.34 -2.63
C GLU A 95 -22.30 -3.42 -1.44
N THR A 96 -21.00 -3.29 -1.11
CA THR A 96 -20.55 -2.43 0.00
C THR A 96 -20.83 -0.96 -0.32
N PRO A 97 -21.50 -0.22 0.55
CA PRO A 97 -21.80 1.20 0.37
C PRO A 97 -20.55 2.04 0.10
N THR A 98 -20.63 2.93 -0.90
CA THR A 98 -19.53 3.81 -1.26
C THR A 98 -19.74 5.24 -0.79
N PHE A 99 -18.64 5.93 -0.49
CA PHE A 99 -18.59 7.32 -0.05
C PHE A 99 -17.79 8.19 -1.01
N GLY A 100 -18.08 9.49 -0.98
CA GLY A 100 -17.18 10.49 -1.54
C GLY A 100 -15.90 10.66 -0.72
N GLY A 101 -14.98 11.50 -1.20
CA GLY A 101 -13.69 11.72 -0.56
C GLY A 101 -13.74 12.76 0.56
N PHE A 102 -12.89 12.59 1.56
CA PHE A 102 -12.71 13.57 2.63
C PHE A 102 -11.98 14.83 2.13
N LYS A 103 -10.98 14.67 1.26
CA LYS A 103 -10.17 15.78 0.71
C LYS A 103 -10.96 16.74 -0.18
N ASP A 104 -11.99 16.23 -0.85
CA ASP A 104 -12.87 17.04 -1.71
C ASP A 104 -14.17 17.49 -1.03
N GLY A 105 -14.33 17.13 0.26
CA GLY A 105 -15.47 17.51 1.06
C GLY A 105 -16.80 16.84 0.68
N THR A 106 -16.73 15.72 -0.02
CA THR A 106 -17.92 14.98 -0.50
C THR A 106 -18.30 13.78 0.38
N PHE A 107 -17.59 13.57 1.50
CA PHE A 107 -17.94 12.54 2.47
C PHE A 107 -19.27 12.87 3.18
N ASP A 108 -20.19 11.93 3.15
CA ASP A 108 -21.54 12.09 3.73
C ASP A 108 -21.57 11.52 5.16
N VAL A 109 -21.59 12.42 6.15
CA VAL A 109 -21.64 12.08 7.58
C VAL A 109 -22.95 11.41 7.97
N GLU A 110 -24.09 11.78 7.35
CA GLU A 110 -25.40 11.18 7.67
C GLU A 110 -25.47 9.74 7.16
N GLN A 111 -24.92 9.50 5.95
CA GLN A 111 -24.80 8.14 5.41
C GLN A 111 -23.88 7.29 6.29
N ALA A 112 -22.73 7.82 6.71
CA ALA A 112 -21.80 7.12 7.61
C ALA A 112 -22.48 6.76 8.94
N ALA A 113 -23.18 7.70 9.57
CA ALA A 113 -23.92 7.46 10.82
C ALA A 113 -25.02 6.40 10.68
N ALA A 114 -25.69 6.36 9.51
CA ALA A 114 -26.72 5.34 9.23
C ALA A 114 -26.14 3.91 9.19
N LEU A 115 -24.87 3.77 8.84
CA LEU A 115 -24.16 2.49 8.85
C LEU A 115 -23.64 2.10 10.24
N GLN A 116 -23.74 2.98 11.22
CA GLN A 116 -23.29 2.72 12.61
C GLN A 116 -21.88 2.09 12.68
N PRO A 117 -20.85 2.73 12.13
CA PRO A 117 -19.49 2.21 12.24
C PRO A 117 -18.94 2.41 13.64
N ASP A 118 -18.07 1.50 14.07
CA ASP A 118 -17.31 1.63 15.31
C ASP A 118 -16.13 2.61 15.14
N VAL A 119 -15.61 2.68 13.90
CA VAL A 119 -14.47 3.54 13.56
C VAL A 119 -14.48 3.90 12.07
N VAL A 120 -13.93 5.08 11.76
CA VAL A 120 -13.58 5.49 10.39
C VAL A 120 -12.06 5.50 10.29
N LEU A 121 -11.50 4.70 9.39
CA LEU A 121 -10.07 4.75 9.05
C LEU A 121 -9.81 5.87 8.06
N MET A 122 -8.76 6.64 8.29
CA MET A 122 -8.38 7.76 7.44
C MET A 122 -6.89 7.72 7.16
N ASN A 123 -6.48 8.05 5.94
CA ASN A 123 -5.08 8.29 5.65
C ASN A 123 -4.61 9.62 6.26
N LEU A 124 -3.41 9.65 6.80
CA LEU A 124 -2.79 10.84 7.39
C LEU A 124 -2.79 12.04 6.43
N GLU A 125 -2.60 11.80 5.14
CA GLU A 125 -2.68 12.80 4.06
C GLU A 125 -4.00 13.59 4.05
N ALA A 126 -5.10 12.98 4.50
CA ALA A 126 -6.41 13.62 4.53
C ALA A 126 -6.66 14.44 5.80
N ARG A 127 -5.74 14.44 6.77
CA ARG A 127 -5.92 15.05 8.10
C ARG A 127 -6.29 16.54 8.01
N ALA A 128 -5.54 17.34 7.28
CA ALA A 128 -5.81 18.78 7.17
C ALA A 128 -7.22 19.05 6.61
N ALA A 129 -7.62 18.33 5.55
CA ALA A 129 -8.96 18.47 4.97
C ALA A 129 -10.06 17.98 5.92
N THR A 130 -9.78 16.96 6.73
CA THR A 130 -10.70 16.43 7.74
C THR A 130 -10.93 17.45 8.86
N GLU A 131 -9.85 18.08 9.33
CA GLU A 131 -9.91 19.15 10.35
C GLU A 131 -10.62 20.39 9.80
N ASP A 132 -10.30 20.86 8.59
CA ASP A 132 -10.92 22.02 7.94
C ASP A 132 -12.44 21.84 7.74
N ALA A 133 -12.87 20.64 7.40
CA ALA A 133 -14.28 20.29 7.26
C ALA A 133 -14.98 19.97 8.59
N ALA A 134 -14.23 19.96 9.71
CA ALA A 134 -14.69 19.57 11.04
C ALA A 134 -15.35 18.18 11.08
N TYR A 135 -14.82 17.20 10.32
CA TYR A 135 -15.35 15.82 10.32
C TYR A 135 -15.09 15.11 11.64
N ASP A 136 -13.94 15.36 12.30
CA ASP A 136 -13.65 14.85 13.64
C ASP A 136 -14.75 15.24 14.65
N ASP A 137 -15.15 16.52 14.65
CA ASP A 137 -16.21 17.02 15.52
C ASP A 137 -17.57 16.43 15.18
N LYS A 138 -17.91 16.36 13.89
CA LYS A 138 -19.22 15.89 13.41
C LYS A 138 -19.43 14.41 13.70
N LEU A 139 -18.44 13.59 13.43
CA LEU A 139 -18.48 12.14 13.69
C LEU A 139 -18.34 11.85 15.19
N GLY A 140 -17.47 12.58 15.89
CA GLY A 140 -17.29 12.46 17.33
C GLY A 140 -18.55 12.76 18.12
N GLN A 141 -19.40 13.73 17.71
CA GLN A 141 -20.72 14.00 18.32
C GLN A 141 -21.69 12.82 18.16
N LEU A 142 -21.44 11.95 17.19
CA LEU A 142 -22.23 10.73 16.95
C LEU A 142 -21.60 9.49 17.60
N GLY A 143 -20.48 9.66 18.32
CA GLY A 143 -19.73 8.57 18.93
C GLY A 143 -18.90 7.75 17.94
N ILE A 144 -18.62 8.28 16.76
CA ILE A 144 -17.84 7.63 15.70
C ILE A 144 -16.44 8.24 15.68
N PRO A 145 -15.40 7.55 16.19
CA PRO A 145 -14.03 8.03 16.15
C PRO A 145 -13.41 7.92 14.74
N ILE A 146 -12.51 8.86 14.42
CA ILE A 146 -11.60 8.74 13.28
C ILE A 146 -10.24 8.28 13.80
N VAL A 147 -9.64 7.29 13.14
CA VAL A 147 -8.28 6.79 13.41
C VAL A 147 -7.44 6.97 12.15
N TYR A 148 -6.25 7.58 12.27
CA TYR A 148 -5.34 7.79 11.15
C TYR A 148 -4.34 6.64 11.03
N VAL A 149 -4.18 6.18 9.78
CA VAL A 149 -3.14 5.25 9.32
C VAL A 149 -2.34 5.92 8.20
N ASP A 150 -1.13 5.44 7.91
CA ASP A 150 -0.31 6.02 6.85
C ASP A 150 0.60 4.98 6.18
N PHE A 151 0.52 4.97 4.85
CA PHE A 151 1.39 4.22 3.93
C PHE A 151 1.91 5.12 2.81
N ARG A 152 1.66 6.44 2.90
CA ARG A 152 1.86 7.37 1.80
C ARG A 152 2.77 8.54 2.14
N GLU A 153 2.56 9.18 3.28
CA GLU A 153 3.34 10.38 3.65
C GLU A 153 4.72 9.97 4.17
N GLU A 154 4.77 9.09 5.17
CA GLU A 154 6.00 8.59 5.78
C GLU A 154 5.94 7.06 5.95
N PRO A 155 5.92 6.29 4.85
CA PRO A 155 5.66 4.84 4.91
C PRO A 155 6.68 4.06 5.72
N LEU A 156 7.97 4.42 5.71
CA LEU A 156 8.98 3.74 6.51
C LEU A 156 8.79 3.95 8.01
N ALA A 157 8.30 5.13 8.41
CA ALA A 157 8.03 5.43 9.82
C ALA A 157 6.67 4.90 10.27
N HIS A 158 5.65 4.90 9.40
CA HIS A 158 4.26 4.74 9.81
C HIS A 158 3.63 3.41 9.42
N THR A 159 4.17 2.63 8.47
CA THR A 159 3.58 1.34 8.10
C THR A 159 3.48 0.38 9.28
N ILE A 160 4.58 0.17 10.01
CA ILE A 160 4.58 -0.73 11.19
C ILE A 160 3.63 -0.25 12.28
N PRO A 161 3.65 1.03 12.71
CA PRO A 161 2.64 1.54 13.63
C PRO A 161 1.20 1.38 13.14
N SER A 162 0.93 1.63 11.84
CA SER A 162 -0.41 1.44 11.27
C SER A 162 -0.86 -0.02 11.29
N MET A 163 0.02 -0.96 10.94
CA MET A 163 -0.28 -2.40 10.99
C MET A 163 -0.58 -2.85 12.42
N ARG A 164 0.24 -2.42 13.39
CA ARG A 164 0.06 -2.77 14.81
C ARG A 164 -1.22 -2.19 15.39
N LEU A 165 -1.50 -0.92 15.08
CA LEU A 165 -2.74 -0.25 15.45
C LEU A 165 -3.98 -0.99 14.93
N MET A 166 -3.94 -1.42 13.68
CA MET A 166 -5.07 -2.16 13.10
C MET A 166 -5.21 -3.56 13.67
N GLY A 167 -4.10 -4.25 13.95
CA GLY A 167 -4.12 -5.52 14.68
C GLY A 167 -4.83 -5.38 16.04
N GLU A 168 -4.51 -4.32 16.81
CA GLU A 168 -5.15 -4.03 18.10
C GLU A 168 -6.65 -3.71 17.95
N LEU A 169 -7.02 -2.92 16.94
CA LEU A 169 -8.42 -2.56 16.69
C LEU A 169 -9.28 -3.74 16.24
N LEU A 170 -8.71 -4.66 15.45
CA LEU A 170 -9.43 -5.82 14.91
C LEU A 170 -9.32 -7.06 15.82
N GLY A 171 -8.44 -7.06 16.83
CA GLY A 171 -8.11 -8.24 17.63
C GLY A 171 -7.25 -9.26 16.87
N GLU A 172 -6.44 -8.78 15.92
CA GLU A 172 -5.56 -9.57 15.03
C GLU A 172 -4.08 -9.21 15.28
N GLU A 173 -3.70 -9.04 16.55
CA GLU A 173 -2.34 -8.62 16.93
C GLU A 173 -1.28 -9.64 16.52
N GLU A 174 -1.60 -10.94 16.56
CA GLU A 174 -0.69 -12.00 16.16
C GLU A 174 -0.38 -11.96 14.67
N ASP A 175 -1.40 -11.74 13.83
CA ASP A 175 -1.26 -11.62 12.37
C ASP A 175 -0.53 -10.34 12.00
N ALA A 176 -0.82 -9.23 12.69
CA ALA A 176 -0.09 -7.97 12.52
C ALA A 176 1.41 -8.13 12.82
N GLU A 177 1.78 -8.75 13.94
CA GLU A 177 3.18 -8.97 14.29
C GLU A 177 3.85 -9.98 13.36
N ALA A 178 3.14 -10.99 12.84
CA ALA A 178 3.66 -11.92 11.84
C ALA A 178 4.00 -11.21 10.52
N PHE A 179 3.11 -10.33 10.05
CA PHE A 179 3.38 -9.48 8.87
C PHE A 179 4.54 -8.52 9.11
N ILE A 180 4.56 -7.84 10.26
CA ILE A 180 5.63 -6.90 10.65
C ILE A 180 6.99 -7.60 10.68
N ALA A 181 7.06 -8.78 11.29
CA ALA A 181 8.30 -9.57 11.34
C ALA A 181 8.80 -9.94 9.95
N PHE A 182 7.90 -10.34 9.04
CA PHE A 182 8.23 -10.62 7.65
C PHE A 182 8.77 -9.37 6.94
N ALA A 183 8.07 -8.23 7.03
CA ALA A 183 8.52 -6.99 6.40
C ALA A 183 9.89 -6.53 6.91
N GLN A 184 10.11 -6.61 8.24
CA GLN A 184 11.39 -6.27 8.86
C GLN A 184 12.53 -7.17 8.42
N GLU A 185 12.30 -8.49 8.31
CA GLU A 185 13.29 -9.43 7.78
C GLU A 185 13.69 -9.08 6.35
N GLN A 186 12.70 -8.79 5.49
CA GLN A 186 12.98 -8.42 4.10
C GLN A 186 13.75 -7.10 4.00
N MET A 187 13.44 -6.12 4.85
CA MET A 187 14.18 -4.84 4.91
C MET A 187 15.61 -5.01 5.44
N ALA A 188 15.81 -5.83 6.48
CA ALA A 188 17.13 -6.07 7.06
C ALA A 188 18.12 -6.64 6.02
N ARG A 189 17.65 -7.50 5.10
CA ARG A 189 18.47 -8.03 3.99
C ARG A 189 19.09 -6.93 3.13
N ILE A 190 18.39 -5.80 2.97
CA ILE A 190 18.87 -4.67 2.18
C ILE A 190 19.78 -3.78 3.02
N THR A 191 19.29 -3.32 4.16
CA THR A 191 20.00 -2.33 4.99
C THR A 191 21.32 -2.86 5.53
N GLU A 192 21.34 -4.10 6.04
CA GLU A 192 22.56 -4.73 6.55
C GLU A 192 23.60 -4.98 5.44
N THR A 193 23.15 -5.37 4.23
CA THR A 193 24.03 -5.60 3.09
C THR A 193 24.66 -4.29 2.61
N LEU A 194 23.86 -3.21 2.48
CA LEU A 194 24.36 -1.90 2.08
C LEU A 194 25.30 -1.30 3.14
N GLU A 195 24.96 -1.42 4.43
CA GLU A 195 25.80 -0.95 5.53
C GLU A 195 27.17 -1.66 5.53
N ALA A 196 27.18 -2.97 5.28
CA ALA A 196 28.42 -3.75 5.26
C ALA A 196 29.30 -3.46 4.03
N ALA A 197 28.70 -3.16 2.88
CA ALA A 197 29.40 -2.98 1.61
C ALA A 197 29.79 -1.53 1.33
N ASP A 198 29.03 -0.55 1.86
CA ASP A 198 29.19 0.90 1.63
C ASP A 198 29.42 1.24 0.13
N PRO A 199 28.52 0.82 -0.79
CA PRO A 199 28.73 0.99 -2.21
C PRO A 199 28.53 2.45 -2.64
N GLU A 200 29.06 2.81 -3.82
CA GLU A 200 28.75 4.07 -4.47
C GLU A 200 27.25 4.13 -4.76
N ARG A 201 26.62 5.26 -4.50
CA ARG A 201 25.16 5.45 -4.59
C ARG A 201 24.82 6.08 -5.96
N PRO A 202 24.17 5.35 -6.87
CA PRO A 202 23.77 5.93 -8.15
C PRO A 202 22.69 7.00 -7.97
N SER A 203 22.71 8.00 -8.83
CA SER A 203 21.67 9.03 -8.90
C SER A 203 20.43 8.52 -9.60
N VAL A 204 19.24 8.84 -9.06
CA VAL A 204 17.97 8.25 -9.49
C VAL A 204 16.92 9.35 -9.70
N PHE A 205 16.32 9.37 -10.88
CA PHE A 205 15.08 10.10 -11.14
C PHE A 205 13.88 9.16 -10.99
N VAL A 206 12.94 9.49 -10.09
CA VAL A 206 11.66 8.79 -9.99
C VAL A 206 10.60 9.57 -10.77
N ASP A 207 10.20 9.05 -11.93
CA ASP A 207 9.12 9.61 -12.75
C ASP A 207 7.77 9.10 -12.21
N ARG A 208 7.18 9.88 -11.32
CA ARG A 208 5.91 9.53 -10.67
C ARG A 208 4.78 9.53 -11.68
N ALA A 209 4.13 8.37 -11.83
CA ALA A 209 3.04 8.17 -12.77
C ALA A 209 3.42 8.55 -14.20
N GLY A 210 4.61 8.11 -14.68
CA GLY A 210 5.10 8.47 -15.98
C GLY A 210 4.14 8.13 -17.12
N GLY A 211 3.84 9.13 -17.96
CA GLY A 211 2.88 9.01 -19.06
C GLY A 211 1.40 9.18 -18.65
N TYR A 212 1.10 9.44 -17.38
CA TYR A 212 -0.25 9.80 -16.93
C TYR A 212 -0.66 11.19 -17.44
N SER A 213 0.26 12.14 -17.46
CA SER A 213 0.10 13.47 -18.03
C SER A 213 1.03 13.69 -19.20
N GLU A 214 0.63 14.56 -20.13
CA GLU A 214 1.52 15.06 -21.18
C GLU A 214 2.65 15.92 -20.60
N ASP A 215 2.36 16.62 -19.49
CA ASP A 215 3.34 17.42 -18.78
C ASP A 215 4.33 16.51 -18.02
N CYS A 216 5.60 16.66 -18.28
CA CYS A 216 6.69 16.11 -17.47
C CYS A 216 7.01 17.10 -16.34
N CYS A 217 7.48 16.77 -15.19
CA CYS A 217 7.87 15.48 -14.65
C CYS A 217 7.47 15.45 -13.19
N MET A 218 6.40 14.78 -12.88
CA MET A 218 6.03 14.55 -11.48
C MET A 218 7.10 13.67 -10.83
N SER A 219 7.39 13.89 -9.55
CA SER A 219 8.38 13.11 -8.81
C SER A 219 8.02 13.05 -7.32
N PHE A 220 8.80 12.25 -6.61
CA PHE A 220 8.76 12.16 -5.15
C PHE A 220 9.90 12.98 -4.54
N GLY A 221 9.60 13.76 -3.50
CA GLY A 221 10.58 14.47 -2.69
C GLY A 221 11.28 13.53 -1.69
N PRO A 222 11.54 13.98 -0.44
CA PRO A 222 12.34 13.21 0.53
C PRO A 222 11.61 12.02 1.14
N SER A 223 10.35 11.78 0.81
CA SER A 223 9.50 10.76 1.40
C SER A 223 9.00 9.77 0.35
N ASN A 224 8.37 8.67 0.77
CA ASN A 224 7.80 7.63 -0.07
C ASN A 224 8.83 7.02 -1.05
N PHE A 225 8.59 6.98 -2.38
CA PHE A 225 9.56 6.45 -3.34
C PHE A 225 10.90 7.19 -3.31
N GLY A 226 10.94 8.48 -2.91
CA GLY A 226 12.21 9.16 -2.67
C GLY A 226 13.00 8.54 -1.54
N GLU A 227 12.35 8.23 -0.43
CA GLU A 227 12.95 7.52 0.70
C GLU A 227 13.27 6.05 0.36
N TYR A 228 12.43 5.38 -0.48
CA TYR A 228 12.75 4.02 -0.94
C TYR A 228 14.02 3.99 -1.79
N VAL A 229 14.25 4.99 -2.64
CA VAL A 229 15.52 5.15 -3.38
C VAL A 229 16.68 5.27 -2.42
N GLU A 230 16.56 6.12 -1.40
CA GLU A 230 17.65 6.34 -0.42
C GLU A 230 17.98 5.06 0.36
N ILE A 231 16.97 4.36 0.87
CA ILE A 231 17.19 3.13 1.66
C ILE A 231 17.63 1.94 0.80
N ALA A 232 17.31 1.97 -0.51
CA ALA A 232 17.78 0.99 -1.49
C ALA A 232 19.23 1.25 -1.97
N GLY A 233 19.90 2.29 -1.44
CA GLY A 233 21.28 2.63 -1.77
C GLY A 233 21.45 3.54 -2.98
N GLY A 234 20.39 4.20 -3.46
CA GLY A 234 20.45 5.24 -4.48
C GLY A 234 20.49 6.65 -3.88
N THR A 235 20.48 7.68 -4.71
CA THR A 235 20.36 9.09 -4.36
C THR A 235 19.26 9.72 -5.19
N ASN A 236 18.19 10.21 -4.54
CA ASN A 236 17.08 10.84 -5.23
C ASN A 236 17.44 12.22 -5.74
N ILE A 237 17.42 12.46 -7.07
CA ILE A 237 17.74 13.78 -7.64
C ILE A 237 16.74 14.87 -7.27
N ALA A 238 15.56 14.52 -6.80
CA ALA A 238 14.53 15.47 -6.37
C ALA A 238 14.71 15.93 -4.92
N ASP A 239 15.59 15.28 -4.14
CA ASP A 239 15.88 15.70 -2.77
C ASP A 239 16.44 17.12 -2.73
N GLY A 240 16.00 17.91 -1.73
CA GLY A 240 16.34 19.34 -1.63
C GLY A 240 15.70 20.26 -2.69
N ILE A 241 15.03 19.71 -3.71
CA ILE A 241 14.28 20.48 -4.72
C ILE A 241 12.77 20.43 -4.44
N ILE A 242 12.24 19.24 -4.20
CA ILE A 242 10.84 19.01 -3.83
C ILE A 242 10.77 18.92 -2.30
N PRO A 243 10.13 19.90 -1.61
CA PRO A 243 10.13 19.91 -0.15
C PRO A 243 9.07 19.01 0.50
N ASN A 244 8.10 18.54 -0.28
CA ASN A 244 6.98 17.70 0.16
C ASN A 244 7.14 16.27 -0.40
N THR A 245 6.25 15.36 0.01
CA THR A 245 6.18 13.98 -0.52
C THR A 245 6.09 13.95 -2.04
N PHE A 246 5.32 14.87 -2.63
CA PHE A 246 5.09 14.95 -4.08
C PHE A 246 5.37 16.36 -4.62
N GLY A 247 5.87 16.41 -5.86
CA GLY A 247 6.10 17.66 -6.56
C GLY A 247 6.47 17.42 -8.02
N SER A 248 7.07 18.42 -8.67
CA SER A 248 7.51 18.33 -10.06
C SER A 248 8.91 18.90 -10.21
N LEU A 249 9.69 18.28 -11.07
CA LEU A 249 10.97 18.79 -11.58
C LEU A 249 10.77 19.40 -12.96
N ASN A 250 11.60 20.38 -13.32
CA ASN A 250 11.68 20.84 -14.69
C ASN A 250 12.54 19.86 -15.53
N PRO A 251 12.26 19.70 -16.84
CA PRO A 251 13.08 18.87 -17.73
C PRO A 251 14.57 19.20 -17.67
N GLU A 252 14.92 20.48 -17.60
CA GLU A 252 16.31 20.96 -17.52
C GLU A 252 17.03 20.55 -16.23
N GLN A 253 16.28 20.40 -15.12
CA GLN A 253 16.85 19.89 -13.86
C GLN A 253 17.22 18.42 -13.97
N ILE A 254 16.40 17.61 -14.65
CA ILE A 254 16.65 16.18 -14.89
C ILE A 254 17.86 16.01 -15.82
N ILE A 255 17.89 16.74 -16.95
CA ILE A 255 19.02 16.71 -17.88
C ILE A 255 20.32 17.17 -17.21
N ALA A 256 20.26 18.20 -16.36
CA ALA A 256 21.43 18.71 -15.64
C ALA A 256 21.91 17.77 -14.53
N ALA A 257 21.01 17.02 -13.92
CA ALA A 257 21.34 16.01 -12.91
C ALA A 257 21.95 14.75 -13.52
N ASP A 258 21.63 14.46 -14.81
CA ASP A 258 22.11 13.32 -15.60
C ASP A 258 22.04 12.00 -14.79
N PRO A 259 20.82 11.54 -14.41
CA PRO A 259 20.67 10.41 -13.52
C PRO A 259 21.17 9.09 -14.10
N ASP A 260 21.79 8.26 -13.25
CA ASP A 260 22.24 6.90 -13.58
C ASP A 260 21.08 5.93 -13.79
N HIS A 261 19.95 6.18 -13.11
CA HIS A 261 18.72 5.39 -13.24
C HIS A 261 17.48 6.28 -13.37
N VAL A 262 16.50 5.80 -14.13
CA VAL A 262 15.13 6.30 -14.14
C VAL A 262 14.19 5.20 -13.66
N VAL A 263 13.35 5.51 -12.67
CA VAL A 263 12.32 4.61 -12.15
C VAL A 263 10.95 5.23 -12.41
N VAL A 264 10.22 4.69 -13.37
CA VAL A 264 8.84 5.09 -13.69
C VAL A 264 7.88 4.35 -12.77
N THR A 265 7.10 5.04 -11.95
CA THR A 265 6.00 4.37 -11.26
C THR A 265 4.80 4.25 -12.19
N GLY A 266 4.28 3.04 -12.38
CA GLY A 266 3.27 2.70 -13.37
C GLY A 266 2.08 1.93 -12.81
N GLY A 267 1.00 1.89 -13.56
CA GLY A 267 -0.22 1.17 -13.18
C GLY A 267 -1.26 1.22 -14.30
N ASN A 268 -2.38 0.54 -14.10
CA ASN A 268 -3.51 0.60 -15.02
C ASN A 268 -4.39 1.82 -14.69
N TRP A 269 -4.23 2.90 -15.46
CA TRP A 269 -4.98 4.14 -15.28
C TRP A 269 -6.01 4.40 -16.39
N GLU A 270 -6.52 3.34 -17.00
CA GLU A 270 -7.53 3.45 -18.05
C GLU A 270 -8.79 4.20 -17.59
N ALA A 271 -9.15 4.09 -16.31
CA ALA A 271 -10.29 4.80 -15.72
C ALA A 271 -10.09 6.32 -15.65
N TYR A 272 -8.85 6.80 -15.52
CA TYR A 272 -8.52 8.23 -15.41
C TYR A 272 -8.09 8.84 -16.75
N VAL A 273 -7.27 8.12 -17.50
CA VAL A 273 -6.67 8.56 -18.75
C VAL A 273 -6.78 7.43 -19.78
N PRO A 274 -7.97 7.27 -20.40
CA PRO A 274 -8.22 6.22 -21.38
C PRO A 274 -7.23 6.29 -22.55
N GLY A 275 -6.56 5.15 -22.83
CA GLY A 275 -5.58 5.06 -23.90
C GLY A 275 -4.31 5.91 -23.70
N GLY A 276 -4.06 6.39 -22.48
CA GLY A 276 -2.90 7.23 -22.16
C GLY A 276 -1.55 6.55 -22.36
N ALA A 277 -0.49 7.36 -22.27
CA ALA A 277 0.90 6.91 -22.44
C ALA A 277 1.49 6.26 -21.19
N TRP A 278 0.70 6.06 -20.14
CA TRP A 278 1.13 5.46 -18.89
C TRP A 278 1.63 4.03 -19.05
N VAL A 279 2.63 3.65 -18.25
CA VAL A 279 3.21 2.30 -18.25
C VAL A 279 2.36 1.40 -17.36
N GLY A 280 1.70 0.42 -17.97
CA GLY A 280 0.82 -0.51 -17.27
C GLY A 280 1.61 -1.65 -16.63
N VAL A 281 2.05 -1.47 -15.40
CA VAL A 281 2.62 -2.52 -14.54
C VAL A 281 1.74 -2.76 -13.34
N GLY A 282 1.74 -3.98 -12.84
CA GLY A 282 0.88 -4.46 -11.75
C GLY A 282 0.52 -5.92 -11.96
N PRO A 283 -0.33 -6.51 -11.10
CA PRO A 283 -0.70 -7.91 -11.20
C PRO A 283 -1.37 -8.23 -12.54
N GLY A 284 -0.80 -9.19 -13.29
CA GLY A 284 -1.34 -9.64 -14.57
C GLY A 284 -1.14 -8.69 -15.76
N ALA A 285 -0.25 -7.69 -15.63
CA ALA A 285 0.00 -6.70 -16.67
C ALA A 285 0.49 -7.32 -18.00
N ASP A 286 0.12 -6.71 -19.13
CA ASP A 286 0.70 -7.02 -20.44
C ASP A 286 2.11 -6.42 -20.52
N MET A 287 3.13 -7.24 -20.28
CA MET A 287 4.52 -6.83 -20.18
C MET A 287 5.09 -6.35 -21.52
N ASP A 288 4.61 -6.87 -22.65
CA ASP A 288 5.04 -6.41 -23.98
C ASP A 288 4.53 -4.99 -24.25
N ALA A 289 3.26 -4.73 -23.91
CA ALA A 289 2.67 -3.40 -24.01
C ALA A 289 3.32 -2.41 -23.01
N ALA A 290 3.60 -2.85 -21.79
CA ALA A 290 4.29 -2.04 -20.79
C ALA A 290 5.71 -1.67 -21.22
N HIS A 291 6.47 -2.63 -21.76
CA HIS A 291 7.81 -2.39 -22.29
C HIS A 291 7.80 -1.37 -23.45
N ALA A 292 6.88 -1.51 -24.40
CA ALA A 292 6.75 -0.58 -25.53
C ALA A 292 6.43 0.85 -25.05
N LYS A 293 5.56 1.01 -24.04
CA LYS A 293 5.25 2.32 -23.45
C LYS A 293 6.43 2.88 -22.64
N LEU A 294 7.15 2.06 -21.89
CA LEU A 294 8.36 2.49 -21.19
C LEU A 294 9.41 2.99 -22.17
N GLN A 295 9.64 2.25 -23.28
CA GLN A 295 10.54 2.68 -24.34
C GLN A 295 10.10 4.03 -24.94
N ALA A 296 8.81 4.23 -25.20
CA ALA A 296 8.29 5.49 -25.75
C ALA A 296 8.50 6.69 -24.79
N LEU A 297 8.48 6.48 -23.47
CA LEU A 297 8.75 7.54 -22.50
C LEU A 297 10.19 8.07 -22.57
N THR A 298 11.16 7.27 -23.03
CA THR A 298 12.55 7.72 -23.21
C THR A 298 12.73 8.77 -24.32
N GLU A 299 11.74 8.91 -25.22
CA GLU A 299 11.75 9.91 -26.28
C GLU A 299 11.34 11.32 -25.82
N ARG A 300 10.87 11.46 -24.55
CA ARG A 300 10.49 12.77 -23.99
C ARG A 300 11.72 13.66 -23.82
N THR A 301 11.54 14.97 -23.97
CA THR A 301 12.62 15.97 -23.88
C THR A 301 13.45 15.83 -22.60
N ALA A 302 12.81 15.57 -21.46
CA ALA A 302 13.48 15.41 -20.18
C ALA A 302 14.40 14.16 -20.07
N MET A 303 14.22 13.20 -20.98
CA MET A 303 14.98 11.95 -21.03
C MET A 303 16.09 11.97 -22.10
N THR A 304 16.20 13.05 -22.89
CA THR A 304 17.11 13.11 -24.03
C THR A 304 18.56 13.25 -23.58
N GLY A 305 19.38 12.24 -23.90
CA GLY A 305 20.83 12.27 -23.67
C GLY A 305 21.27 12.14 -22.23
N ILE A 306 20.41 11.59 -21.34
CA ILE A 306 20.79 11.25 -19.97
C ILE A 306 21.37 9.84 -19.91
N GLU A 307 22.32 9.63 -19.00
CA GLU A 307 23.07 8.37 -18.81
C GLU A 307 22.13 7.15 -18.66
N ALA A 308 21.05 7.29 -17.86
CA ALA A 308 20.09 6.21 -17.65
C ALA A 308 19.46 5.68 -18.96
N VAL A 309 19.18 6.55 -19.94
CA VAL A 309 18.62 6.15 -21.23
C VAL A 309 19.69 5.54 -22.13
N GLU A 310 20.93 6.09 -22.14
CA GLU A 310 22.03 5.57 -22.94
C GLU A 310 22.47 4.16 -22.49
N THR A 311 22.27 3.84 -21.21
CA THR A 311 22.64 2.55 -20.61
C THR A 311 21.49 1.58 -20.40
N ASP A 312 20.27 1.91 -20.89
CA ASP A 312 19.03 1.15 -20.66
C ASP A 312 18.68 0.96 -19.16
N ASN A 313 19.17 1.83 -18.28
CA ASN A 313 18.82 1.85 -16.84
C ASN A 313 17.49 2.58 -16.59
N VAL A 314 16.49 2.26 -17.40
CA VAL A 314 15.13 2.77 -17.27
C VAL A 314 14.22 1.62 -16.88
N HIS A 315 13.53 1.80 -15.78
CA HIS A 315 12.74 0.77 -15.13
C HIS A 315 11.30 1.25 -14.91
N ALA A 316 10.35 0.32 -14.84
CA ALA A 316 9.01 0.59 -14.37
C ALA A 316 8.68 -0.28 -13.17
N ILE A 317 7.96 0.27 -12.21
CA ILE A 317 7.54 -0.43 -10.99
C ILE A 317 6.10 -0.07 -10.65
N TRP A 318 5.34 -1.03 -10.09
CA TRP A 318 3.95 -0.85 -9.72
C TRP A 318 3.75 0.32 -8.73
N HIS A 319 2.89 1.25 -9.12
CA HIS A 319 2.69 2.49 -8.40
C HIS A 319 2.12 2.28 -6.99
N GLN A 320 1.26 1.26 -6.80
CA GLN A 320 0.55 1.09 -5.52
C GLN A 320 1.46 0.68 -4.35
N PHE A 321 2.73 0.36 -4.59
CA PHE A 321 3.70 0.27 -3.49
C PHE A 321 3.80 1.59 -2.69
N TYR A 322 3.42 2.73 -3.30
CA TYR A 322 3.40 4.04 -2.63
C TYR A 322 2.30 4.20 -1.60
N ASN A 323 1.28 3.34 -1.62
CA ASN A 323 0.07 3.44 -0.78
C ASN A 323 -0.42 2.05 -0.32
N SER A 324 0.51 1.19 0.02
CA SER A 324 0.25 -0.14 0.58
C SER A 324 1.32 -0.50 1.60
N PRO A 325 1.08 -1.46 2.49
CA PRO A 325 2.08 -1.91 3.45
C PRO A 325 3.23 -2.71 2.84
N TYR A 326 3.28 -2.85 1.50
CA TYR A 326 4.20 -3.74 0.77
C TYR A 326 5.49 -3.04 0.29
N TYR A 327 5.80 -1.84 0.79
CA TYR A 327 6.93 -1.00 0.37
C TYR A 327 8.28 -1.74 0.35
N PHE A 328 8.48 -2.72 1.24
CA PHE A 328 9.72 -3.49 1.34
C PHE A 328 10.05 -4.28 0.06
N VAL A 329 9.01 -4.70 -0.70
CA VAL A 329 9.20 -5.35 -2.01
C VAL A 329 9.75 -4.36 -3.03
N ALA A 330 9.21 -3.12 -3.04
CA ALA A 330 9.73 -2.06 -3.90
C ALA A 330 11.18 -1.74 -3.56
N VAL A 331 11.52 -1.61 -2.28
CA VAL A 331 12.90 -1.35 -1.82
C VAL A 331 13.85 -2.46 -2.28
N GLN A 332 13.45 -3.73 -2.20
CA GLN A 332 14.25 -4.86 -2.69
C GLN A 332 14.49 -4.76 -4.20
N GLN A 333 13.46 -4.45 -4.97
CA GLN A 333 13.58 -4.35 -6.42
C GLN A 333 14.46 -3.17 -6.83
N LEU A 334 14.34 -2.03 -6.16
CA LEU A 334 15.21 -0.87 -6.36
C LEU A 334 16.67 -1.20 -6.02
N ALA A 335 16.93 -1.83 -4.86
CA ALA A 335 18.27 -2.23 -4.46
C ALA A 335 18.93 -3.17 -5.49
N LYS A 336 18.16 -4.11 -6.03
CA LYS A 336 18.64 -5.03 -7.08
C LYS A 336 18.98 -4.30 -8.38
N TRP A 337 18.22 -3.27 -8.77
CA TRP A 337 18.55 -2.46 -9.95
C TRP A 337 19.78 -1.59 -9.74
N PHE A 338 19.91 -0.98 -8.57
CA PHE A 338 21.00 -0.06 -8.27
C PHE A 338 22.34 -0.77 -8.03
N HIS A 339 22.30 -1.97 -7.44
CA HIS A 339 23.46 -2.75 -7.03
C HIS A 339 23.35 -4.23 -7.46
N PRO A 340 23.25 -4.54 -8.77
CA PRO A 340 22.92 -5.89 -9.25
C PRO A 340 23.94 -6.96 -8.84
N GLU A 341 25.23 -6.60 -8.70
CA GLU A 341 26.24 -7.54 -8.26
C GLU A 341 26.14 -7.83 -6.75
N LEU A 342 25.86 -6.80 -5.96
CA LEU A 342 25.72 -6.90 -4.51
C LEU A 342 24.48 -7.72 -4.12
N PHE A 343 23.40 -7.57 -4.87
CA PHE A 343 22.12 -8.25 -4.67
C PHE A 343 21.82 -9.34 -5.71
N ALA A 344 22.87 -10.02 -6.22
CA ALA A 344 22.71 -11.08 -7.21
C ALA A 344 21.80 -12.22 -6.72
N ASP A 345 21.88 -12.57 -5.45
CA ASP A 345 21.09 -13.63 -4.82
C ASP A 345 19.72 -13.15 -4.26
N LEU A 346 19.41 -11.85 -4.39
CA LEU A 346 18.13 -11.29 -3.97
C LEU A 346 17.06 -11.60 -5.04
N ASP A 347 15.92 -12.10 -4.60
CA ASP A 347 14.78 -12.41 -5.47
C ASP A 347 13.50 -11.70 -4.98
N PRO A 348 13.26 -10.44 -5.42
CA PRO A 348 12.04 -9.71 -5.07
C PRO A 348 10.76 -10.39 -5.57
N GLU A 349 10.84 -11.15 -6.68
CA GLU A 349 9.72 -11.93 -7.21
C GLU A 349 9.32 -13.04 -6.23
N ALA A 350 10.30 -13.74 -5.66
CA ALA A 350 10.04 -14.75 -4.63
C ALA A 350 9.46 -14.09 -3.36
N THR A 351 9.93 -12.89 -3.00
CA THR A 351 9.42 -12.16 -1.83
C THR A 351 7.95 -11.75 -2.01
N ILE A 352 7.58 -11.18 -3.17
CA ILE A 352 6.17 -10.80 -3.39
C ILE A 352 5.26 -12.02 -3.51
N LYS A 353 5.76 -13.11 -4.08
CA LYS A 353 5.02 -14.37 -4.12
C LYS A 353 4.78 -14.92 -2.71
N GLU A 354 5.80 -14.94 -1.85
CA GLU A 354 5.65 -15.34 -0.45
C GLU A 354 4.69 -14.41 0.31
N LEU A 355 4.71 -13.11 0.03
CA LEU A 355 3.75 -12.14 0.57
C LEU A 355 2.31 -12.55 0.21
N HIS A 356 2.03 -12.87 -1.06
CA HIS A 356 0.72 -13.33 -1.49
C HIS A 356 0.33 -14.66 -0.83
N ASP A 357 1.24 -15.64 -0.83
CA ASP A 357 0.98 -16.99 -0.29
C ASP A 357 0.66 -16.98 1.21
N ARG A 358 1.20 -16.02 1.98
CA ARG A 358 1.09 -15.97 3.44
C ARG A 358 0.10 -14.97 3.98
N PHE A 359 -0.03 -13.83 3.31
CA PHE A 359 -0.68 -12.65 3.90
C PHE A 359 -1.75 -12.02 3.01
N LEU A 360 -1.80 -12.31 1.72
CA LEU A 360 -2.74 -11.62 0.85
C LEU A 360 -3.91 -12.50 0.44
N PRO A 361 -5.11 -11.90 0.29
CA PRO A 361 -6.33 -12.66 -0.02
C PRO A 361 -6.41 -13.13 -1.47
N VAL A 362 -5.55 -12.63 -2.36
CA VAL A 362 -5.57 -12.96 -3.79
C VAL A 362 -4.29 -13.64 -4.23
N ASP A 363 -4.41 -14.56 -5.18
CA ASP A 363 -3.26 -15.28 -5.70
C ASP A 363 -2.27 -14.35 -6.39
N TYR A 364 -0.98 -14.66 -6.29
CA TYR A 364 0.06 -13.93 -6.99
C TYR A 364 -0.09 -14.07 -8.51
N THR A 365 0.02 -12.93 -9.20
CA THR A 365 0.19 -12.86 -10.66
C THR A 365 1.38 -11.95 -11.00
N PRO A 366 2.25 -12.32 -11.97
CA PRO A 366 3.41 -11.51 -12.31
C PRO A 366 3.03 -10.18 -12.97
N GLY A 367 4.00 -9.24 -13.05
CA GLY A 367 3.82 -8.00 -13.79
C GLY A 367 4.12 -6.70 -13.02
N TYR A 368 4.65 -6.81 -11.80
CA TYR A 368 4.84 -5.65 -10.90
C TYR A 368 5.95 -4.69 -11.31
N TRP A 369 6.89 -5.12 -12.14
CA TRP A 369 8.02 -4.33 -12.62
C TRP A 369 8.61 -4.86 -13.92
N LEU A 370 9.36 -4.01 -14.59
CA LEU A 370 10.19 -4.36 -15.75
C LEU A 370 11.35 -3.38 -15.92
N SER A 371 12.34 -3.76 -16.72
CA SER A 371 13.44 -2.91 -17.14
C SER A 371 13.55 -2.91 -18.66
N LEU A 372 14.07 -1.82 -19.25
CA LEU A 372 14.40 -1.81 -20.69
C LEU A 372 15.48 -2.84 -21.07
N LYS A 373 16.25 -3.33 -20.06
CA LYS A 373 17.21 -4.44 -20.24
C LYS A 373 16.55 -5.81 -20.38
N ASP A 374 15.29 -5.95 -19.95
CA ASP A 374 14.53 -7.20 -20.02
C ASP A 374 13.98 -7.36 -21.45
N ARG A 375 14.69 -8.09 -22.33
CA ARG A 375 14.33 -8.32 -23.74
C ARG A 375 14.02 -9.78 -24.01
#